data_2ffb15ee2f843ade9c998eef84fa167a
#
_entry.id   2ffb15ee2f843ade9c998eef84fa167a
#
_cell.length_a   1.000
_cell.length_b   1.000
_cell.length_c   1.000
_cell.angle_alpha   90.00
_cell.angle_beta   90.00
_cell.angle_gamma   90.00
#
_symmetry.space_group_name_H-M   'P 1'
#
loop_
_entity.id
_entity.type
_entity.pdbx_description
1 polymer ?
#
loop_
_entity_poly.entity_id
_entity_poly.type
_entity_poly.pdbx_seq_one_letter_code
_entity_poly.pdbx_strand_id
1 'polypeptide(L)'
;GSAVAADAFPNRPITIVVPFAAGGETDLVARMLADGMSKELKQVMVVQNIVGASGVAGISAVTGAKPDGYTLGVTPSAPLAMHPHMRKVPYTLDSFDFVGRILKAPYIVMVAKTAPWNTLDDMLRDMKANPNTFFFASSGVGSVPYFAMMDLFKKAGAQVRHVPFSGDADAFQAIAGNRVQVYTSTAGSLDQYDVKGLALMDATRDPLLPNLPTVKESGVEAYYSQWMPLLAPKGLPADVKATLSDAMRKAMQSPEFVERLHKLNLVPGYLDSKDCRAFVEEESVRNAEVIKGLMAK
;
A
#
# COMPACT_ATOMS: atom_id res chain seq x y z
N GLY A 1 0.08 30.55 -43.26
CA GLY A 1 0.05 30.43 -41.82
C GLY A 1 0.89 29.24 -41.42
N SER A 2 2.04 29.48 -40.77
CA SER A 2 2.85 28.42 -40.20
C SER A 2 2.05 27.77 -39.07
N ALA A 3 1.68 26.52 -39.21
CA ALA A 3 1.12 25.75 -38.13
C ALA A 3 2.21 25.67 -37.03
N VAL A 4 1.93 26.26 -35.86
CA VAL A 4 2.77 26.06 -34.67
C VAL A 4 2.66 24.58 -34.33
N ALA A 5 3.77 23.84 -34.44
CA ALA A 5 3.82 22.45 -33.99
C ALA A 5 3.42 22.43 -32.53
N ALA A 6 2.47 21.53 -32.17
CA ALA A 6 2.11 21.31 -30.78
C ALA A 6 3.40 20.95 -30.01
N ASP A 7 3.65 21.63 -28.88
CA ASP A 7 4.81 21.35 -28.06
C ASP A 7 4.76 19.89 -27.60
N ALA A 8 5.89 19.18 -27.77
CA ALA A 8 6.00 17.78 -27.36
C ALA A 8 5.87 17.65 -25.83
N PHE A 9 5.11 16.66 -25.36
CA PHE A 9 5.01 16.31 -23.94
C PHE A 9 6.27 15.54 -23.48
N PRO A 10 6.85 15.87 -22.30
CA PRO A 10 6.58 17.04 -21.47
C PRO A 10 7.44 18.25 -21.87
N ASN A 11 6.87 19.46 -21.82
CA ASN A 11 7.59 20.70 -22.09
C ASN A 11 7.65 21.65 -20.87
N ARG A 12 7.16 21.22 -19.72
CA ARG A 12 7.16 21.95 -18.45
C ARG A 12 7.16 20.98 -17.28
N PRO A 13 7.42 21.45 -16.04
CA PRO A 13 7.43 20.58 -14.85
C PRO A 13 6.12 19.83 -14.65
N ILE A 14 6.25 18.60 -14.17
CA ILE A 14 5.14 17.72 -13.82
C ILE A 14 5.00 17.69 -12.30
N THR A 15 3.77 17.76 -11.80
CA THR A 15 3.48 17.66 -10.36
C THR A 15 2.99 16.25 -10.02
N ILE A 16 3.57 15.67 -8.97
CA ILE A 16 3.06 14.45 -8.34
C ILE A 16 2.43 14.83 -7.01
N VAL A 17 1.12 14.63 -6.89
CA VAL A 17 0.40 14.82 -5.63
C VAL A 17 0.58 13.59 -4.76
N VAL A 18 0.96 13.82 -3.50
CA VAL A 18 1.03 12.80 -2.44
C VAL A 18 0.01 13.18 -1.38
N PRO A 19 -0.93 12.27 -1.02
CA PRO A 19 -2.05 12.59 -0.13
C PRO A 19 -1.70 12.56 1.36
N PHE A 20 -0.42 12.50 1.71
CA PHE A 20 0.08 12.44 3.09
C PHE A 20 1.27 13.37 3.29
N ALA A 21 1.67 13.53 4.55
CA ALA A 21 2.71 14.48 4.94
C ALA A 21 4.08 14.14 4.34
N ALA A 22 4.87 15.18 4.13
CA ALA A 22 6.27 15.05 3.71
C ALA A 22 7.07 14.24 4.75
N GLY A 23 7.98 13.40 4.25
CA GLY A 23 8.84 12.53 5.07
C GLY A 23 8.25 11.17 5.40
N GLY A 24 6.95 10.95 5.15
CA GLY A 24 6.34 9.63 5.26
C GLY A 24 6.73 8.70 4.11
N GLU A 25 6.42 7.41 4.23
CA GLU A 25 6.84 6.42 3.23
C GLU A 25 6.33 6.73 1.83
N THR A 26 5.06 7.10 1.68
CA THR A 26 4.49 7.43 0.38
C THR A 26 5.21 8.62 -0.26
N ASP A 27 5.51 9.65 0.53
CA ASP A 27 6.26 10.82 0.08
C ASP A 27 7.67 10.44 -0.40
N LEU A 28 8.39 9.65 0.40
CA LEU A 28 9.75 9.21 0.04
C LEU A 28 9.76 8.39 -1.25
N VAL A 29 8.83 7.46 -1.39
CA VAL A 29 8.71 6.65 -2.62
C VAL A 29 8.37 7.52 -3.83
N ALA A 30 7.44 8.47 -3.68
CA ALA A 30 7.09 9.40 -4.74
C ALA A 30 8.28 10.25 -5.19
N ARG A 31 9.10 10.74 -4.25
CA ARG A 31 10.31 11.52 -4.56
C ARG A 31 11.37 10.69 -5.26
N MET A 32 11.56 9.44 -4.86
CA MET A 32 12.47 8.52 -5.53
C MET A 32 12.07 8.28 -6.99
N LEU A 33 10.77 8.05 -7.22
CA LEU A 33 10.24 7.86 -8.56
C LEU A 33 10.35 9.15 -9.39
N ALA A 34 10.02 10.29 -8.79
CA ALA A 34 10.13 11.60 -9.43
C ALA A 34 11.56 11.88 -9.90
N ASP A 35 12.57 11.59 -9.08
CA ASP A 35 13.97 11.75 -9.44
C ASP A 35 14.36 10.90 -10.65
N GLY A 36 13.95 9.64 -10.65
CA GLY A 36 14.22 8.73 -11.76
C GLY A 36 13.50 9.11 -13.04
N MET A 37 12.23 9.44 -12.97
CA MET A 37 11.44 9.84 -14.12
C MET A 37 11.88 11.21 -14.67
N SER A 38 12.32 12.13 -13.82
CA SER A 38 12.85 13.44 -14.24
C SER A 38 14.05 13.27 -15.17
N LYS A 39 14.92 12.33 -14.89
CA LYS A 39 16.08 12.02 -15.75
C LYS A 39 15.65 11.49 -17.11
N GLU A 40 14.68 10.58 -17.13
CA GLU A 40 14.15 9.98 -18.36
C GLU A 40 13.39 11.00 -19.22
N LEU A 41 12.57 11.84 -18.58
CA LEU A 41 11.72 12.83 -19.27
C LEU A 41 12.44 14.14 -19.57
N LYS A 42 13.62 14.37 -18.97
CA LYS A 42 14.36 15.65 -19.06
C LYS A 42 13.49 16.85 -18.65
N GLN A 43 12.65 16.63 -17.65
CA GLN A 43 11.80 17.63 -17.02
C GLN A 43 11.76 17.43 -15.53
N VAL A 44 11.64 18.51 -14.79
CA VAL A 44 11.50 18.45 -13.32
C VAL A 44 10.15 17.85 -12.95
N MET A 45 10.16 16.90 -12.05
CA MET A 45 8.96 16.39 -11.40
C MET A 45 8.95 16.84 -9.94
N VAL A 46 7.92 17.57 -9.55
CA VAL A 46 7.77 18.17 -8.22
C VAL A 46 6.75 17.39 -7.42
N VAL A 47 7.09 17.04 -6.20
CA VAL A 47 6.13 16.41 -5.27
C VAL A 47 5.39 17.48 -4.47
N GLN A 48 4.07 17.43 -4.48
CA GLN A 48 3.19 18.31 -3.70
C GLN A 48 2.38 17.46 -2.71
N ASN A 49 2.52 17.76 -1.43
CA ASN A 49 1.76 17.08 -0.38
C ASN A 49 0.42 17.81 -0.16
N ILE A 50 -0.69 17.09 -0.35
CA ILE A 50 -2.04 17.59 -0.09
C ILE A 50 -2.68 16.64 0.93
N VAL A 51 -2.68 17.06 2.18
CA VAL A 51 -3.08 16.26 3.34
C VAL A 51 -4.53 16.54 3.70
N GLY A 52 -5.25 15.54 4.16
CA GLY A 52 -6.60 15.68 4.71
C GLY A 52 -7.49 14.48 4.46
N ALA A 53 -8.44 14.26 5.33
CA ALA A 53 -9.45 13.20 5.25
C ALA A 53 -8.85 11.80 4.97
N SER A 54 -7.76 11.46 5.64
CA SER A 54 -7.05 10.18 5.48
C SER A 54 -6.65 9.88 4.04
N GLY A 55 -6.22 10.90 3.30
CA GLY A 55 -5.75 10.81 1.92
C GLY A 55 -6.79 11.18 0.85
N VAL A 56 -8.06 11.28 1.21
CA VAL A 56 -9.13 11.59 0.24
C VAL A 56 -8.96 12.98 -0.40
N ALA A 57 -8.48 13.97 0.37
CA ALA A 57 -8.26 15.32 -0.16
C ALA A 57 -7.21 15.34 -1.29
N GLY A 58 -6.09 14.67 -1.11
CA GLY A 58 -5.04 14.59 -2.13
C GLY A 58 -5.48 13.85 -3.38
N ILE A 59 -6.15 12.71 -3.23
CA ILE A 59 -6.66 11.94 -4.36
C ILE A 59 -7.74 12.74 -5.11
N SER A 60 -8.61 13.46 -4.40
CA SER A 60 -9.60 14.33 -5.02
C SER A 60 -8.96 15.46 -5.84
N ALA A 61 -7.84 16.02 -5.37
CA ALA A 61 -7.10 17.01 -6.11
C ALA A 61 -6.56 16.45 -7.44
N VAL A 62 -6.13 15.20 -7.48
CA VAL A 62 -5.72 14.55 -8.72
C VAL A 62 -6.89 14.44 -9.69
N THR A 63 -8.06 13.98 -9.23
CA THR A 63 -9.24 13.82 -10.10
C THR A 63 -9.75 15.16 -10.65
N GLY A 64 -9.55 16.24 -9.92
CA GLY A 64 -9.95 17.59 -10.34
C GLY A 64 -8.98 18.26 -11.33
N ALA A 65 -7.81 17.69 -11.57
CA ALA A 65 -6.82 18.23 -12.47
C ALA A 65 -7.11 17.89 -13.94
N LYS A 66 -6.48 18.61 -14.86
CA LYS A 66 -6.59 18.33 -16.30
C LYS A 66 -5.92 16.98 -16.63
N PRO A 67 -6.52 16.15 -17.49
CA PRO A 67 -5.94 14.89 -17.92
C PRO A 67 -4.88 15.09 -19.04
N ASP A 68 -3.87 15.89 -18.77
CA ASP A 68 -2.83 16.27 -19.72
C ASP A 68 -1.44 15.70 -19.39
N GLY A 69 -1.32 14.94 -18.31
CA GLY A 69 -0.06 14.35 -17.87
C GLY A 69 0.79 15.25 -16.98
N TYR A 70 0.37 16.48 -16.69
CA TYR A 70 1.14 17.42 -15.85
C TYR A 70 0.76 17.36 -14.37
N THR A 71 -0.31 16.66 -14.03
CA THR A 71 -0.68 16.34 -12.64
C THR A 71 -0.87 14.84 -12.50
N LEU A 72 -0.05 14.23 -11.68
CA LEU A 72 -0.09 12.80 -11.36
C LEU A 72 -0.31 12.63 -9.86
N GLY A 73 -0.50 11.40 -9.42
CA GLY A 73 -0.62 11.07 -8.02
C GLY A 73 0.12 9.79 -7.66
N VAL A 74 0.66 9.73 -6.47
CA VAL A 74 1.15 8.51 -5.82
C VAL A 74 0.42 8.37 -4.50
N THR A 75 -0.23 7.25 -4.28
CA THR A 75 -1.03 7.00 -3.08
C THR A 75 -0.78 5.60 -2.53
N PRO A 76 -0.86 5.38 -1.21
CA PRO A 76 -1.01 4.03 -0.69
C PRO A 76 -2.41 3.49 -1.02
N SER A 77 -2.63 2.22 -0.72
CA SER A 77 -3.82 1.49 -1.14
C SER A 77 -5.12 1.94 -0.48
N ALA A 78 -5.09 2.28 0.81
CA ALA A 78 -6.32 2.46 1.59
C ALA A 78 -7.24 3.57 1.07
N PRO A 79 -6.77 4.80 0.77
CA PRO A 79 -7.66 5.85 0.26
C PRO A 79 -8.29 5.50 -1.09
N LEU A 80 -7.61 4.68 -1.89
CA LEU A 80 -8.04 4.33 -3.24
C LEU A 80 -8.97 3.11 -3.26
N ALA A 81 -8.65 2.07 -2.49
CA ALA A 81 -9.29 0.75 -2.62
C ALA A 81 -10.00 0.24 -1.36
N MET A 82 -9.96 0.98 -0.25
CA MET A 82 -10.68 0.66 0.99
C MET A 82 -11.70 1.72 1.37
N HIS A 83 -11.28 2.98 1.46
CA HIS A 83 -12.17 4.08 1.89
C HIS A 83 -13.43 4.24 1.05
N PRO A 84 -13.41 4.04 -0.28
CA PRO A 84 -14.66 4.08 -1.08
C PRO A 84 -15.71 3.06 -0.66
N HIS A 85 -15.30 1.97 0.00
CA HIS A 85 -16.19 0.93 0.51
C HIS A 85 -16.66 1.16 1.96
N MET A 86 -16.06 2.13 2.64
CA MET A 86 -16.38 2.47 4.04
C MET A 86 -17.26 3.69 4.16
N ARG A 87 -17.10 4.64 3.23
CA ARG A 87 -17.75 5.94 3.24
C ARG A 87 -17.85 6.52 1.84
N LYS A 88 -18.69 7.55 1.69
CA LYS A 88 -18.77 8.27 0.42
C LYS A 88 -17.51 9.09 0.20
N VAL A 89 -16.90 8.93 -0.98
CA VAL A 89 -15.76 9.72 -1.45
C VAL A 89 -16.07 10.27 -2.84
N PRO A 90 -15.44 11.38 -3.27
CA PRO A 90 -15.77 12.04 -4.54
C PRO A 90 -15.06 11.44 -5.76
N TYR A 91 -14.64 10.18 -5.70
CA TYR A 91 -13.98 9.48 -6.81
C TYR A 91 -14.34 8.00 -6.81
N THR A 92 -14.12 7.36 -7.95
CA THR A 92 -14.15 5.91 -8.14
C THR A 92 -12.86 5.49 -8.85
N LEU A 93 -12.63 4.19 -9.06
CA LEU A 93 -11.48 3.73 -9.85
C LEU A 93 -11.55 4.24 -11.29
N ASP A 94 -12.74 4.49 -11.83
CA ASP A 94 -12.92 5.06 -13.17
C ASP A 94 -12.57 6.55 -13.26
N SER A 95 -12.28 7.20 -12.14
CA SER A 95 -11.78 8.57 -12.11
C SER A 95 -10.32 8.69 -12.53
N PHE A 96 -9.61 7.58 -12.70
CA PHE A 96 -8.17 7.54 -12.92
C PHE A 96 -7.77 6.78 -14.18
N ASP A 97 -6.65 7.19 -14.77
CA ASP A 97 -5.78 6.35 -15.56
C ASP A 97 -4.61 5.89 -14.71
N PHE A 98 -4.28 4.61 -14.74
CA PHE A 98 -3.12 4.06 -14.04
C PHE A 98 -1.92 4.06 -14.97
N VAL A 99 -0.82 4.66 -14.52
CA VAL A 99 0.45 4.65 -15.28
C VAL A 99 1.19 3.33 -15.00
N GLY A 100 1.19 2.91 -13.75
CA GLY A 100 1.79 1.65 -13.34
C GLY A 100 1.83 1.50 -11.82
N ARG A 101 2.20 0.30 -11.36
CA ARG A 101 2.41 0.03 -9.94
C ARG A 101 3.88 0.18 -9.59
N ILE A 102 4.17 0.86 -8.49
CA ILE A 102 5.53 1.11 -8.02
C ILE A 102 6.04 -0.05 -7.17
N LEU A 103 5.25 -0.49 -6.21
CA LEU A 103 5.63 -1.54 -5.28
C LEU A 103 4.44 -2.36 -4.80
N LYS A 104 4.73 -3.52 -4.27
CA LYS A 104 3.83 -4.37 -3.51
C LYS A 104 4.63 -5.03 -2.40
N ALA A 105 4.24 -4.81 -1.14
CA ALA A 105 4.88 -5.38 0.03
C ALA A 105 3.82 -6.12 0.87
N PRO A 106 3.80 -7.46 0.87
CA PRO A 106 2.85 -8.22 1.68
C PRO A 106 3.02 -7.93 3.16
N TYR A 107 1.92 -7.89 3.90
CA TYR A 107 1.95 -7.81 5.36
C TYR A 107 2.35 -9.16 5.96
N ILE A 108 2.92 -9.10 7.15
CA ILE A 108 3.39 -10.26 7.92
C ILE A 108 2.75 -10.20 9.29
N VAL A 109 2.16 -11.30 9.73
CA VAL A 109 1.65 -11.44 11.11
C VAL A 109 2.85 -11.54 12.04
N MET A 110 2.96 -10.60 12.98
CA MET A 110 4.12 -10.43 13.85
C MET A 110 3.73 -10.50 15.32
N VAL A 111 4.57 -11.17 16.10
CA VAL A 111 4.47 -11.28 17.55
C VAL A 111 5.83 -10.97 18.19
N ALA A 112 5.87 -10.75 19.51
CA ALA A 112 7.14 -10.58 20.20
C ALA A 112 8.04 -11.81 19.99
N LYS A 113 9.36 -11.64 19.91
CA LYS A 113 10.31 -12.78 19.83
C LYS A 113 10.13 -13.76 20.98
N THR A 114 9.74 -13.27 22.15
CA THR A 114 9.51 -14.06 23.36
C THR A 114 8.11 -14.69 23.42
N ALA A 115 7.23 -14.41 22.44
CA ALA A 115 5.90 -15.02 22.44
C ALA A 115 6.00 -16.55 22.37
N PRO A 116 5.05 -17.28 23.01
CA PRO A 116 5.13 -18.74 23.08
C PRO A 116 4.82 -19.43 21.75
N TRP A 117 4.39 -18.66 20.75
CA TRP A 117 3.99 -19.16 19.44
C TRP A 117 5.16 -19.11 18.46
N ASN A 118 5.37 -20.21 17.72
CA ASN A 118 6.38 -20.29 16.66
C ASN A 118 5.75 -20.39 15.27
N THR A 119 4.45 -20.68 15.19
CA THR A 119 3.70 -20.78 13.95
C THR A 119 2.38 -20.02 14.08
N LEU A 120 1.78 -19.68 12.93
CA LEU A 120 0.45 -19.10 12.91
C LEU A 120 -0.57 -20.07 13.56
N ASP A 121 -0.46 -21.37 13.27
CA ASP A 121 -1.34 -22.38 13.85
C ASP A 121 -1.27 -22.43 15.37
N ASP A 122 -0.07 -22.31 15.95
CA ASP A 122 0.11 -22.23 17.40
C ASP A 122 -0.67 -21.05 18.00
N MET A 123 -0.50 -19.88 17.40
CA MET A 123 -1.17 -18.66 17.86
C MET A 123 -2.69 -18.79 17.74
N LEU A 124 -3.18 -19.20 16.59
CA LEU A 124 -4.63 -19.32 16.35
C LEU A 124 -5.27 -20.36 17.24
N ARG A 125 -4.60 -21.47 17.50
CA ARG A 125 -5.08 -22.51 18.42
C ARG A 125 -5.25 -21.98 19.83
N ASP A 126 -4.26 -21.26 20.33
CA ASP A 126 -4.29 -20.65 21.66
C ASP A 126 -5.41 -19.58 21.75
N MET A 127 -5.51 -18.73 20.75
CA MET A 127 -6.53 -17.68 20.69
C MET A 127 -7.96 -18.24 20.60
N LYS A 128 -8.16 -19.34 19.87
CA LYS A 128 -9.47 -20.02 19.82
C LYS A 128 -9.84 -20.69 21.14
N ALA A 129 -8.87 -21.27 21.83
CA ALA A 129 -9.08 -21.91 23.14
C ALA A 129 -9.35 -20.87 24.24
N ASN A 130 -8.91 -19.63 24.06
CA ASN A 130 -9.02 -18.56 25.05
C ASN A 130 -9.64 -17.30 24.42
N PRO A 131 -10.93 -17.34 24.07
CA PRO A 131 -11.58 -16.23 23.38
C PRO A 131 -11.57 -14.96 24.23
N ASN A 132 -11.37 -13.81 23.56
CA ASN A 132 -11.34 -12.47 24.17
C ASN A 132 -10.27 -12.25 25.26
N THR A 133 -9.21 -13.05 25.23
CA THR A 133 -8.08 -12.96 26.18
C THR A 133 -6.93 -12.15 25.59
N PHE A 134 -6.74 -12.23 24.28
CA PHE A 134 -5.63 -11.59 23.57
C PHE A 134 -6.08 -10.33 22.83
N PHE A 135 -5.09 -9.48 22.54
CA PHE A 135 -5.31 -8.20 21.86
C PHE A 135 -4.45 -8.13 20.60
N PHE A 136 -5.01 -7.56 19.55
CA PHE A 136 -4.25 -7.19 18.35
C PHE A 136 -4.20 -5.67 18.18
N ALA A 137 -3.07 -5.20 17.67
CA ALA A 137 -2.88 -3.79 17.34
C ALA A 137 -3.31 -3.50 15.90
N SER A 138 -3.69 -2.26 15.64
CA SER A 138 -3.79 -1.68 14.31
C SER A 138 -3.19 -0.28 14.29
N SER A 139 -3.04 0.31 13.11
CA SER A 139 -2.71 1.72 12.95
C SER A 139 -3.95 2.62 12.85
N GLY A 140 -5.03 2.19 13.46
CA GLY A 140 -6.32 2.89 13.52
C GLY A 140 -7.43 2.10 12.83
N VAL A 141 -8.66 2.37 13.22
CA VAL A 141 -9.85 1.77 12.59
C VAL A 141 -9.89 2.22 11.12
N GLY A 142 -10.04 1.25 10.21
CA GLY A 142 -10.06 1.52 8.77
C GLY A 142 -8.69 1.50 8.10
N SER A 143 -7.61 1.30 8.84
CA SER A 143 -6.28 1.06 8.27
C SER A 143 -6.15 -0.35 7.69
N VAL A 144 -5.15 -0.57 6.83
CA VAL A 144 -4.90 -1.91 6.28
C VAL A 144 -4.63 -2.94 7.37
N PRO A 145 -3.76 -2.67 8.38
CA PRO A 145 -3.57 -3.61 9.48
C PRO A 145 -4.86 -3.95 10.24
N TYR A 146 -5.76 -2.98 10.41
CA TYR A 146 -7.06 -3.22 11.04
C TYR A 146 -7.87 -4.27 10.27
N PHE A 147 -8.10 -4.06 8.99
CA PHE A 147 -8.87 -5.00 8.17
C PHE A 147 -8.17 -6.34 8.00
N ALA A 148 -6.85 -6.32 7.85
CA ALA A 148 -6.06 -7.54 7.71
C ALA A 148 -6.22 -8.46 8.93
N MET A 149 -6.08 -7.91 10.13
CA MET A 149 -6.20 -8.70 11.37
C MET A 149 -7.65 -9.11 11.65
N MET A 150 -8.61 -8.22 11.42
CA MET A 150 -10.03 -8.55 11.57
C MET A 150 -10.45 -9.70 10.65
N ASP A 151 -10.01 -9.63 9.39
CA ASP A 151 -10.31 -10.67 8.39
C ASP A 151 -9.65 -12.01 8.75
N LEU A 152 -8.38 -11.97 9.15
CA LEU A 152 -7.65 -13.16 9.60
C LEU A 152 -8.38 -13.86 10.73
N PHE A 153 -8.73 -13.14 11.77
CA PHE A 153 -9.38 -13.74 12.95
C PHE A 153 -10.80 -14.21 12.65
N LYS A 154 -11.55 -13.48 11.85
CA LYS A 154 -12.89 -13.91 11.42
C LYS A 154 -12.84 -15.22 10.66
N LYS A 155 -11.94 -15.32 9.67
CA LYS A 155 -11.77 -16.54 8.85
C LYS A 155 -11.22 -17.71 9.67
N ALA A 156 -10.38 -17.44 10.65
CA ALA A 156 -9.84 -18.45 11.55
C ALA A 156 -10.79 -18.86 12.69
N GLY A 157 -11.87 -18.12 12.91
CA GLY A 157 -12.81 -18.38 14.00
C GLY A 157 -12.27 -18.00 15.38
N ALA A 158 -11.33 -17.06 15.46
CA ALA A 158 -10.74 -16.59 16.70
C ALA A 158 -11.36 -15.25 17.14
N GLN A 159 -11.57 -15.08 18.43
CA GLN A 159 -12.07 -13.85 19.04
C GLN A 159 -10.94 -13.13 19.76
N VAL A 160 -10.44 -12.07 19.15
CA VAL A 160 -9.31 -11.26 19.63
C VAL A 160 -9.74 -9.80 19.69
N ARG A 161 -9.37 -9.10 20.77
CA ARG A 161 -9.79 -7.72 20.99
C ARG A 161 -8.88 -6.76 20.25
N HIS A 162 -9.44 -5.67 19.75
CA HIS A 162 -8.72 -4.65 19.00
C HIS A 162 -8.27 -3.48 19.88
N VAL A 163 -7.01 -3.04 19.70
CA VAL A 163 -6.48 -1.80 20.29
C VAL A 163 -5.86 -0.96 19.18
N PRO A 164 -6.42 0.22 18.86
CA PRO A 164 -5.85 1.10 17.83
C PRO A 164 -4.64 1.87 18.35
N PHE A 165 -3.68 2.12 17.47
CA PHE A 165 -2.51 2.96 17.69
C PHE A 165 -2.37 3.97 16.55
N SER A 166 -1.46 4.94 16.68
CA SER A 166 -1.22 5.96 15.66
C SER A 166 -0.34 5.45 14.50
N GLY A 167 0.40 4.35 14.69
CA GLY A 167 1.28 3.77 13.69
C GLY A 167 2.14 2.64 14.23
N ASP A 168 3.09 2.18 13.42
CA ASP A 168 3.93 1.04 13.72
C ASP A 168 4.74 1.19 15.02
N ALA A 169 5.39 2.33 15.24
CA ALA A 169 6.23 2.54 16.41
C ALA A 169 5.46 2.30 17.72
N ASP A 170 4.28 2.88 17.83
CA ASP A 170 3.45 2.75 19.04
C ASP A 170 2.89 1.32 19.18
N ALA A 171 2.49 0.69 18.06
CA ALA A 171 2.01 -0.68 18.06
C ALA A 171 3.10 -1.66 18.51
N PHE A 172 4.31 -1.53 17.99
CA PHE A 172 5.43 -2.39 18.38
C PHE A 172 5.91 -2.14 19.81
N GLN A 173 5.81 -0.90 20.30
CA GLN A 173 6.07 -0.61 21.72
C GLN A 173 5.06 -1.33 22.62
N ALA A 174 3.80 -1.36 22.23
CA ALA A 174 2.76 -2.09 22.96
C ALA A 174 2.98 -3.60 22.95
N ILE A 175 3.51 -4.15 21.84
CA ILE A 175 3.93 -5.57 21.77
C ILE A 175 5.09 -5.84 22.73
N ALA A 176 6.10 -4.97 22.76
CA ALA A 176 7.24 -5.11 23.67
C ALA A 176 6.81 -5.09 25.15
N GLY A 177 5.80 -4.29 25.47
CA GLY A 177 5.20 -4.23 26.82
C GLY A 177 4.13 -5.27 27.10
N ASN A 178 3.87 -6.18 26.17
CA ASN A 178 2.82 -7.21 26.23
C ASN A 178 1.40 -6.65 26.50
N ARG A 179 1.15 -5.40 26.09
CA ARG A 179 -0.20 -4.80 26.14
C ARG A 179 -1.08 -5.32 25.00
N VAL A 180 -0.47 -5.62 23.88
CA VAL A 180 -1.06 -6.34 22.74
C VAL A 180 -0.11 -7.47 22.35
N GLN A 181 -0.62 -8.53 21.74
CA GLN A 181 0.17 -9.73 21.46
C GLN A 181 0.53 -9.90 20.00
N VAL A 182 -0.22 -9.28 19.10
CA VAL A 182 -0.04 -9.47 17.66
C VAL A 182 -0.34 -8.18 16.90
N TYR A 183 0.45 -7.98 15.84
CA TYR A 183 0.27 -6.88 14.87
C TYR A 183 0.65 -7.37 13.49
N THR A 184 0.35 -6.60 12.46
CA THR A 184 0.82 -6.90 11.11
C THR A 184 1.45 -5.65 10.49
N SER A 185 2.58 -5.84 9.86
CA SER A 185 3.34 -4.82 9.16
C SER A 185 4.18 -5.48 8.06
N THR A 186 4.94 -4.71 7.33
CA THR A 186 5.79 -5.19 6.23
C THR A 186 7.15 -5.68 6.71
N ALA A 187 7.90 -6.37 5.84
CA ALA A 187 9.13 -7.09 6.19
C ALA A 187 10.19 -6.24 6.90
N GLY A 188 10.27 -4.93 6.60
CA GLY A 188 11.24 -4.04 7.25
C GLY A 188 11.12 -3.99 8.77
N SER A 189 9.92 -4.22 9.30
CA SER A 189 9.69 -4.23 10.75
C SER A 189 10.35 -5.40 11.45
N LEU A 190 10.62 -6.51 10.75
CA LEU A 190 11.34 -7.66 11.32
C LEU A 190 12.77 -7.32 11.70
N ASP A 191 13.40 -6.40 10.98
CA ASP A 191 14.76 -5.94 11.26
C ASP A 191 14.79 -4.76 12.24
N GLN A 192 13.73 -3.95 12.26
CA GLN A 192 13.66 -2.73 13.03
C GLN A 192 13.21 -2.95 14.48
N TYR A 193 12.36 -3.94 14.71
CA TYR A 193 11.75 -4.20 16.02
C TYR A 193 12.06 -5.61 16.51
N ASP A 194 11.91 -5.81 17.82
CA ASP A 194 12.19 -7.10 18.48
C ASP A 194 10.99 -8.05 18.36
N VAL A 195 10.68 -8.44 17.14
CA VAL A 195 9.54 -9.26 16.76
C VAL A 195 9.95 -10.40 15.84
N LYS A 196 9.11 -11.43 15.76
CA LYS A 196 9.22 -12.52 14.79
C LYS A 196 7.96 -12.59 13.92
N GLY A 197 8.13 -12.98 12.66
CA GLY A 197 7.04 -13.23 11.73
C GLY A 197 6.51 -14.65 11.87
N LEU A 198 5.19 -14.79 11.90
CA LEU A 198 4.54 -16.10 11.93
C LEU A 198 4.05 -16.53 10.55
N ALA A 199 3.53 -15.60 9.75
CA ALA A 199 3.03 -15.89 8.41
C ALA A 199 2.98 -14.65 7.53
N LEU A 200 3.25 -14.85 6.25
CA LEU A 200 3.07 -13.86 5.20
C LEU A 200 1.59 -13.84 4.79
N MET A 201 0.97 -12.67 4.74
CA MET A 201 -0.43 -12.51 4.33
C MET A 201 -0.56 -12.50 2.80
N ASP A 202 -0.17 -13.60 2.20
CA ASP A 202 -0.20 -13.83 0.76
C ASP A 202 -0.49 -15.32 0.47
N ALA A 203 -0.78 -15.63 -0.78
CA ALA A 203 -1.01 -16.99 -1.25
C ALA A 203 0.30 -17.75 -1.49
N THR A 204 1.38 -17.06 -1.82
CA THR A 204 2.70 -17.63 -2.12
C THR A 204 3.77 -17.01 -1.25
N ARG A 205 4.81 -17.79 -0.94
CA ARG A 205 5.94 -17.31 -0.15
C ARG A 205 6.71 -16.23 -0.89
N ASP A 206 7.31 -15.31 -0.12
CA ASP A 206 8.26 -14.33 -0.63
C ASP A 206 9.61 -15.02 -0.86
N PRO A 207 10.19 -14.94 -2.07
CA PRO A 207 11.53 -15.50 -2.35
C PRO A 207 12.62 -14.95 -1.43
N LEU A 208 12.48 -13.73 -0.92
CA LEU A 208 13.41 -13.12 0.03
C LEU A 208 13.23 -13.63 1.46
N LEU A 209 12.11 -14.29 1.75
CA LEU A 209 11.75 -14.85 3.05
C LEU A 209 11.30 -16.31 2.88
N PRO A 210 12.18 -17.20 2.37
CA PRO A 210 11.78 -18.55 1.95
C PRO A 210 11.33 -19.44 3.11
N ASN A 211 11.73 -19.11 4.34
CA ASN A 211 11.37 -19.87 5.53
C ASN A 211 10.10 -19.37 6.23
N LEU A 212 9.52 -18.27 5.73
CA LEU A 212 8.28 -17.72 6.28
C LEU A 212 7.07 -18.35 5.57
N PRO A 213 6.24 -19.15 6.27
CA PRO A 213 5.03 -19.70 5.69
C PRO A 213 4.02 -18.60 5.34
N THR A 214 3.07 -18.93 4.46
CA THR A 214 1.94 -18.05 4.15
C THR A 214 0.73 -18.38 5.03
N VAL A 215 -0.19 -17.43 5.14
CA VAL A 215 -1.48 -17.67 5.80
C VAL A 215 -2.29 -18.76 5.08
N LYS A 216 -2.11 -18.88 3.76
CA LYS A 216 -2.76 -19.94 2.97
C LYS A 216 -2.31 -21.34 3.41
N GLU A 217 -1.06 -21.51 3.80
CA GLU A 217 -0.53 -22.79 4.29
C GLU A 217 -1.21 -23.22 5.61
N SER A 218 -1.78 -22.27 6.35
CA SER A 218 -2.62 -22.53 7.54
C SER A 218 -4.12 -22.55 7.22
N GLY A 219 -4.50 -22.52 5.94
CA GLY A 219 -5.88 -22.59 5.51
C GLY A 219 -6.66 -21.28 5.66
N VAL A 220 -6.00 -20.16 5.85
CA VAL A 220 -6.64 -18.84 6.02
C VAL A 220 -6.30 -17.96 4.83
N GLU A 221 -7.29 -17.63 4.00
CA GLU A 221 -7.10 -16.82 2.81
C GLU A 221 -7.36 -15.33 3.09
N ALA A 222 -6.53 -14.76 3.96
CA ALA A 222 -6.53 -13.34 4.30
C ALA A 222 -5.27 -12.68 3.68
N TYR A 223 -5.41 -12.12 2.49
CA TYR A 223 -4.29 -11.57 1.71
C TYR A 223 -4.29 -10.06 1.76
N TYR A 224 -3.21 -9.48 2.26
CA TYR A 224 -3.06 -8.04 2.42
C TYR A 224 -1.64 -7.61 2.11
N SER A 225 -1.53 -6.55 1.32
CA SER A 225 -0.25 -5.95 0.97
C SER A 225 -0.35 -4.43 0.96
N GLN A 226 0.78 -3.80 1.23
CA GLN A 226 0.96 -2.40 0.92
C GLN A 226 1.36 -2.29 -0.55
N TRP A 227 0.66 -1.49 -1.31
CA TRP A 227 0.98 -1.25 -2.71
C TRP A 227 0.71 0.20 -3.06
N MET A 228 1.45 0.71 -4.04
CA MET A 228 1.37 2.11 -4.47
C MET A 228 1.36 2.19 -5.98
N PRO A 229 0.30 2.74 -6.59
CA PRO A 229 0.28 3.07 -8.00
C PRO A 229 0.77 4.49 -8.25
N LEU A 230 1.28 4.72 -9.46
CA LEU A 230 1.34 6.03 -10.09
C LEU A 230 0.08 6.19 -10.93
N LEU A 231 -0.71 7.21 -10.65
CA LEU A 231 -1.99 7.44 -11.31
C LEU A 231 -2.12 8.87 -11.83
N ALA A 232 -3.08 9.05 -12.73
CA ALA A 232 -3.40 10.32 -13.35
C ALA A 232 -4.92 10.50 -13.41
N PRO A 233 -5.43 11.73 -13.65
CA PRO A 233 -6.84 11.91 -13.97
C PRO A 233 -7.22 11.11 -15.21
N LYS A 234 -8.44 10.57 -15.24
CA LYS A 234 -8.96 9.82 -16.38
C LYS A 234 -8.96 10.66 -17.64
N GLY A 235 -8.51 10.07 -18.74
CA GLY A 235 -8.56 10.68 -20.05
C GLY A 235 -7.21 11.16 -20.59
N LEU A 236 -6.09 10.59 -20.11
CA LEU A 236 -4.79 10.89 -20.70
C LEU A 236 -4.79 10.60 -22.20
N PRO A 237 -4.22 11.51 -23.04
CA PRO A 237 -3.90 11.16 -24.41
C PRO A 237 -2.99 9.93 -24.49
N ALA A 238 -3.18 9.07 -25.49
CA ALA A 238 -2.46 7.82 -25.62
C ALA A 238 -0.93 7.99 -25.69
N ASP A 239 -0.46 9.02 -26.40
CA ASP A 239 0.96 9.34 -26.52
C ASP A 239 1.56 9.84 -25.20
N VAL A 240 0.84 10.63 -24.43
CA VAL A 240 1.23 11.10 -23.10
C VAL A 240 1.34 9.92 -22.13
N LYS A 241 0.34 9.02 -22.14
CA LYS A 241 0.34 7.83 -21.30
C LYS A 241 1.53 6.92 -21.64
N ALA A 242 1.81 6.71 -22.93
CA ALA A 242 2.94 5.90 -23.36
C ALA A 242 4.27 6.50 -22.92
N THR A 243 4.43 7.81 -23.02
CA THR A 243 5.65 8.52 -22.58
C THR A 243 5.85 8.38 -21.06
N LEU A 244 4.80 8.59 -20.28
CA LEU A 244 4.86 8.42 -18.82
C LEU A 244 5.15 6.97 -18.43
N SER A 245 4.48 6.01 -19.03
CA SER A 245 4.67 4.58 -18.75
C SER A 245 6.09 4.12 -19.06
N ASP A 246 6.66 4.56 -20.18
CA ASP A 246 8.03 4.23 -20.57
C ASP A 246 9.05 4.85 -19.60
N ALA A 247 8.87 6.11 -19.23
CA ALA A 247 9.72 6.78 -18.25
C ALA A 247 9.67 6.11 -16.87
N MET A 248 8.48 5.72 -16.41
CA MET A 248 8.32 5.01 -15.15
C MET A 248 9.04 3.65 -15.17
N ARG A 249 8.83 2.87 -16.22
CA ARG A 249 9.46 1.55 -16.36
C ARG A 249 10.98 1.65 -16.32
N LYS A 250 11.57 2.60 -17.05
CA LYS A 250 13.01 2.83 -17.07
C LYS A 250 13.53 3.32 -15.73
N ALA A 251 12.85 4.28 -15.10
CA ALA A 251 13.23 4.79 -13.78
C ALA A 251 13.26 3.66 -12.73
N MET A 252 12.27 2.78 -12.74
CA MET A 252 12.18 1.68 -11.79
C MET A 252 13.21 0.58 -12.02
N GLN A 253 13.81 0.49 -13.20
CA GLN A 253 14.90 -0.44 -13.52
C GLN A 253 16.27 0.12 -13.11
N SER A 254 16.38 1.41 -12.79
CA SER A 254 17.65 2.01 -12.45
C SER A 254 18.19 1.46 -11.13
N PRO A 255 19.50 1.17 -11.04
CA PRO A 255 20.10 0.71 -9.78
C PRO A 255 19.92 1.68 -8.62
N GLU A 256 19.94 2.99 -8.90
CA GLU A 256 19.74 4.03 -7.90
C GLU A 256 18.34 3.96 -7.26
N PHE A 257 17.30 3.80 -8.06
CA PHE A 257 15.93 3.65 -7.56
C PHE A 257 15.79 2.39 -6.70
N VAL A 258 16.28 1.26 -7.20
CA VAL A 258 16.24 -0.03 -6.48
C VAL A 258 16.96 0.07 -5.15
N GLU A 259 18.15 0.65 -5.13
CA GLU A 259 18.94 0.83 -3.90
C GLU A 259 18.25 1.74 -2.88
N ARG A 260 17.65 2.84 -3.33
CA ARG A 260 16.90 3.74 -2.45
C ARG A 260 15.68 3.06 -1.84
N LEU A 261 14.93 2.25 -2.60
CA LEU A 261 13.85 1.44 -2.05
C LEU A 261 14.35 0.43 -1.02
N HIS A 262 15.47 -0.23 -1.29
CA HIS A 262 16.06 -1.19 -0.35
C HIS A 262 16.40 -0.56 1.00
N LYS A 263 16.78 0.71 1.04
CA LYS A 263 17.02 1.44 2.30
C LYS A 263 15.76 1.61 3.14
N LEU A 264 14.58 1.54 2.51
CA LEU A 264 13.29 1.50 3.18
C LEU A 264 12.78 0.06 3.40
N ASN A 265 13.59 -0.94 3.15
CA ASN A 265 13.22 -2.36 3.15
C ASN A 265 12.08 -2.67 2.16
N LEU A 266 12.02 -1.95 1.06
CA LEU A 266 11.07 -2.15 -0.01
C LEU A 266 11.77 -2.65 -1.26
N VAL A 267 11.04 -3.34 -2.12
CA VAL A 267 11.51 -3.80 -3.43
C VAL A 267 10.57 -3.28 -4.52
N PRO A 268 11.09 -3.02 -5.74
CA PRO A 268 10.23 -2.67 -6.87
C PRO A 268 9.20 -3.77 -7.13
N GLY A 269 7.98 -3.36 -7.46
CA GLY A 269 6.89 -4.26 -7.79
C GLY A 269 6.14 -3.77 -9.02
N TYR A 270 6.89 -3.54 -10.11
CA TYR A 270 6.34 -2.94 -11.31
C TYR A 270 5.25 -3.80 -11.95
N LEU A 271 4.13 -3.15 -12.25
CA LEU A 271 3.13 -3.59 -13.21
C LEU A 271 2.92 -2.44 -14.19
N ASP A 272 2.69 -2.77 -15.47
CA ASP A 272 2.32 -1.78 -16.47
C ASP A 272 0.90 -1.23 -16.22
N SER A 273 0.48 -0.27 -17.04
CA SER A 273 -0.82 0.37 -16.91
C SER A 273 -1.99 -0.61 -16.86
N LYS A 274 -2.03 -1.56 -17.78
CA LYS A 274 -3.11 -2.53 -17.90
C LYS A 274 -3.15 -3.47 -16.69
N ASP A 275 -2.01 -4.05 -16.34
CA ASP A 275 -1.91 -5.01 -15.24
C ASP A 275 -2.07 -4.32 -13.88
N CYS A 276 -1.62 -3.06 -13.75
CA CYS A 276 -1.87 -2.25 -12.55
C CYS A 276 -3.36 -2.02 -12.34
N ARG A 277 -4.09 -1.62 -13.38
CA ARG A 277 -5.54 -1.44 -13.29
C ARG A 277 -6.25 -2.73 -12.88
N ALA A 278 -5.92 -3.84 -13.52
CA ALA A 278 -6.50 -5.14 -13.19
C ALA A 278 -6.22 -5.52 -11.73
N PHE A 279 -5.00 -5.31 -11.26
CA PHE A 279 -4.60 -5.54 -9.87
C PHE A 279 -5.41 -4.69 -8.89
N VAL A 280 -5.53 -3.38 -9.15
CA VAL A 280 -6.26 -2.46 -8.26
C VAL A 280 -7.76 -2.80 -8.22
N GLU A 281 -8.36 -3.14 -9.35
CA GLU A 281 -9.76 -3.57 -9.42
C GLU A 281 -10.00 -4.84 -8.60
N GLU A 282 -9.14 -5.84 -8.72
CA GLU A 282 -9.22 -7.09 -7.96
C GLU A 282 -9.09 -6.84 -6.45
N GLU A 283 -8.11 -6.01 -6.05
CA GLU A 283 -7.93 -5.59 -4.66
C GLU A 283 -9.18 -4.88 -4.13
N SER A 284 -9.75 -3.96 -4.91
CA SER A 284 -10.95 -3.22 -4.52
C SER A 284 -12.16 -4.13 -4.31
N VAL A 285 -12.39 -5.09 -5.21
CA VAL A 285 -13.49 -6.07 -5.10
C VAL A 285 -13.33 -6.91 -3.82
N ARG A 286 -12.13 -7.42 -3.57
CA ARG A 286 -11.84 -8.22 -2.38
C ARG A 286 -12.04 -7.40 -1.10
N ASN A 287 -11.54 -6.16 -1.08
CA ASN A 287 -11.71 -5.26 0.06
C ASN A 287 -13.19 -4.93 0.31
N ALA A 288 -13.99 -4.73 -0.74
CA ALA A 288 -15.42 -4.48 -0.61
C ALA A 288 -16.13 -5.63 0.13
N GLU A 289 -15.84 -6.88 -0.22
CA GLU A 289 -16.43 -8.06 0.42
C GLU A 289 -16.03 -8.16 1.89
N VAL A 290 -14.75 -7.97 2.20
CA VAL A 290 -14.23 -8.02 3.57
C VAL A 290 -14.86 -6.92 4.42
N ILE A 291 -14.85 -5.69 3.94
CA ILE A 291 -15.38 -4.52 4.67
C ILE A 291 -16.88 -4.69 4.92
N LYS A 292 -17.64 -5.12 3.92
CA LYS A 292 -19.07 -5.41 4.06
C LYS A 292 -19.32 -6.47 5.13
N GLY A 293 -18.54 -7.55 5.13
CA GLY A 293 -18.68 -8.64 6.11
C GLY A 293 -18.32 -8.22 7.53
N LEU A 294 -17.33 -7.35 7.70
CA LEU A 294 -16.88 -6.87 9.02
C LEU A 294 -17.77 -5.74 9.57
N MET A 295 -18.38 -4.94 8.71
CA MET A 295 -19.23 -3.81 9.10
C MET A 295 -20.74 -4.15 9.11
N ALA A 296 -21.13 -5.34 8.69
CA ALA A 296 -22.49 -5.82 8.82
C ALA A 296 -22.80 -6.07 10.30
N LYS A 297 -23.88 -5.42 10.82
CA LYS A 297 -24.39 -5.61 12.17
C LYS A 297 -25.40 -6.77 12.20
#